data_c6af4c3684d75b3c9294e573a2172c92
#
_entry.id   c6af4c3684d75b3c9294e573a2172c92
#
_cell.length_a   1.000
_cell.length_b   1.000
_cell.length_c   1.000
_cell.angle_alpha   90.00
_cell.angle_beta   90.00
_cell.angle_gamma   90.00
#
_symmetry.space_group_name_H-M   'P 1'
#
loop_
_entity.id
_entity.type
_entity.pdbx_description
1 polymer ?
#
loop_
_entity_poly.entity_id
_entity_poly.type
_entity_poly.pdbx_seq_one_letter_code
_entity_poly.pdbx_strand_id
1 'polypeptide(L)'
;MTAHALPGTPLGSLLGSLNTQPNIPTPDDFYQELVDMHRDLSAQQSALVNAKLILLLANHVGDLAVLREAMRAARQDIAPDQADGMRG
;
A
#
# COMPACT_ATOMS: atom_id res chain seq x y z
N MET A 1 -27.76 -11.78 -7.37
CA MET A 1 -27.26 -12.13 -6.95
C MET A 1 -26.94 -11.95 -6.31
N THR A 2 -26.86 -11.54 -6.49
CA THR A 2 -26.43 -11.61 -5.94
C THR A 2 -25.82 -11.39 -5.34
N ALA A 3 -25.91 -11.12 -5.02
CA ALA A 3 -25.25 -11.02 -4.59
C ALA A 3 -24.51 -11.09 -4.40
N HIS A 4 -24.76 -10.98 -4.58
CA HIS A 4 -23.95 -11.46 -4.38
C HIS A 4 -23.34 -11.14 -3.92
N ALA A 5 -24.30 -11.01 -2.44
CA ALA A 5 -22.92 -10.78 -2.56
C ALA A 5 -22.43 -11.37 -3.84
N LEU A 6 -21.68 -10.65 -4.48
CA LEU A 6 -21.12 -11.16 -5.67
C LEU A 6 -20.08 -12.19 -5.33
N PRO A 7 -19.98 -13.21 -6.14
CA PRO A 7 -18.97 -14.22 -5.88
C PRO A 7 -17.56 -13.62 -5.83
N GLY A 8 -17.34 -12.60 -6.62
CA GLY A 8 -16.03 -12.00 -6.66
C GLY A 8 -15.76 -11.00 -5.57
N THR A 9 -16.76 -10.75 -4.73
CA THR A 9 -16.62 -9.79 -3.64
C THR A 9 -16.84 -10.51 -2.34
N PRO A 10 -15.84 -11.15 -1.84
CA PRO A 10 -15.98 -11.88 -0.59
C PRO A 10 -16.29 -10.94 0.55
N LEU A 11 -16.95 -11.49 1.55
CA LEU A 11 -17.27 -10.73 2.73
C LEU A 11 -16.02 -10.12 3.35
N GLY A 12 -14.89 -10.84 3.28
CA GLY A 12 -13.64 -10.35 3.81
C GLY A 12 -13.23 -9.03 3.23
N SER A 13 -13.41 -8.86 1.92
CA SER A 13 -13.07 -7.61 1.26
C SER A 13 -13.92 -6.46 1.79
N LEU A 14 -15.21 -6.70 1.94
CA LEU A 14 -16.11 -5.68 2.47
C LEU A 14 -15.74 -5.29 3.88
N LEU A 15 -15.15 -6.20 4.63
CA LEU A 15 -14.74 -5.96 6.01
C LEU A 15 -13.28 -5.55 6.12
N GLY A 16 -12.62 -5.29 4.98
CA GLY A 16 -11.24 -4.88 5.02
C GLY A 16 -10.29 -6.00 5.33
N SER A 17 -10.38 -7.10 4.62
CA SER A 17 -9.56 -8.27 4.89
C SER A 17 -8.25 -8.20 4.11
N LEU A 18 -7.27 -7.55 4.69
CA LEU A 18 -5.95 -7.43 4.08
C LEU A 18 -5.21 -8.76 4.14
N ASN A 19 -4.64 -9.17 3.02
CA ASN A 19 -3.81 -10.37 2.99
C ASN A 19 -2.39 -9.98 3.44
N THR A 20 -1.98 -10.49 4.59
CA THR A 20 -0.63 -10.23 5.12
C THR A 20 0.29 -11.43 4.97
N GLN A 21 -0.18 -12.49 4.33
CA GLN A 21 0.67 -13.65 4.06
C GLN A 21 1.52 -13.40 2.83
N PRO A 22 2.66 -14.08 2.71
CA PRO A 22 3.47 -13.93 1.50
C PRO A 22 2.62 -14.20 0.25
N ASN A 23 2.64 -13.27 -0.66
CA ASN A 23 1.75 -13.31 -1.82
C ASN A 23 2.46 -12.95 -3.12
N ILE A 24 3.73 -12.62 -3.05
CA ILE A 24 4.52 -12.33 -4.23
C ILE A 24 5.45 -13.52 -4.47
N PRO A 25 5.34 -14.20 -5.62
CA PRO A 25 6.16 -15.40 -5.86
C PRO A 25 7.65 -15.14 -5.82
N THR A 26 8.09 -13.97 -6.27
CA THR A 26 9.51 -13.62 -6.28
C THR A 26 9.71 -12.27 -5.61
N PRO A 27 9.59 -12.23 -4.26
CA PRO A 27 9.68 -10.95 -3.56
C PRO A 27 11.02 -10.25 -3.70
N ASP A 28 12.10 -11.00 -3.83
CA ASP A 28 13.42 -10.39 -3.99
C ASP A 28 13.52 -9.65 -5.32
N ASP A 29 12.92 -10.21 -6.36
CA ASP A 29 12.90 -9.56 -7.67
C ASP A 29 12.11 -8.27 -7.61
N PHE A 30 10.95 -8.30 -6.93
CA PHE A 30 10.16 -7.09 -6.78
C PHE A 30 10.94 -6.02 -6.02
N TYR A 31 11.58 -6.42 -4.94
CA TYR A 31 12.36 -5.47 -4.14
C TYR A 31 13.46 -4.84 -4.97
N GLN A 32 14.18 -5.66 -5.74
CA GLN A 32 15.26 -5.15 -6.57
C GLN A 32 14.74 -4.15 -7.61
N GLU A 33 13.61 -4.46 -8.22
CA GLU A 33 13.04 -3.56 -9.21
C GLU A 33 12.55 -2.27 -8.57
N LEU A 34 12.04 -2.36 -7.34
CA LEU A 34 11.63 -1.16 -6.62
C LEU A 34 12.82 -0.26 -6.34
N VAL A 35 13.94 -0.86 -5.90
CA VAL A 35 15.18 -0.11 -5.68
C VAL A 35 15.65 0.52 -6.99
N ASP A 36 15.62 -0.24 -8.07
CA ASP A 36 16.07 0.26 -9.37
C ASP A 36 15.21 1.42 -9.87
N MET A 37 13.93 1.38 -9.55
CA MET A 37 13.02 2.45 -9.97
C MET A 37 13.45 3.79 -9.37
N HIS A 38 14.12 3.76 -8.23
CA HIS A 38 14.55 4.98 -7.55
C HIS A 38 15.95 5.44 -7.94
N ARG A 39 16.61 4.70 -8.85
CA ARG A 39 17.99 5.00 -9.20
C ARG A 39 18.09 6.38 -9.81
N ASP A 40 19.08 7.13 -9.34
CA ASP A 40 19.41 8.47 -9.85
C ASP A 40 18.33 9.54 -9.62
N LEU A 41 17.40 9.24 -8.71
CA LEU A 41 16.38 10.22 -8.36
C LEU A 41 16.77 10.95 -7.07
N SER A 42 16.41 12.21 -6.98
CA SER A 42 16.54 12.94 -5.73
C SER A 42 15.53 12.41 -4.73
N ALA A 43 15.72 12.77 -3.46
CA ALA A 43 14.76 12.37 -2.43
C ALA A 43 13.35 12.87 -2.75
N GLN A 44 13.25 14.09 -3.27
CA GLN A 44 11.98 14.67 -3.64
C GLN A 44 11.33 13.91 -4.78
N GLN A 45 12.13 13.57 -5.78
CA GLN A 45 11.62 12.78 -6.91
C GLN A 45 11.20 11.39 -6.48
N SER A 46 11.98 10.77 -5.60
CA SER A 46 11.62 9.44 -5.07
C SER A 46 10.30 9.48 -4.32
N ALA A 47 10.09 10.52 -3.52
CA ALA A 47 8.82 10.65 -2.79
C ALA A 47 7.65 10.79 -3.77
N LEU A 48 7.84 11.54 -4.84
CA LEU A 48 6.78 11.72 -5.84
C LEU A 48 6.48 10.40 -6.56
N VAL A 49 7.51 9.67 -6.94
CA VAL A 49 7.34 8.38 -7.61
C VAL A 49 6.61 7.40 -6.70
N ASN A 50 6.98 7.38 -5.42
CA ASN A 50 6.29 6.51 -4.46
C ASN A 50 4.82 6.88 -4.32
N ALA A 51 4.51 8.17 -4.27
CA ALA A 51 3.12 8.60 -4.17
C ALA A 51 2.32 8.15 -5.39
N LYS A 52 2.90 8.29 -6.57
CA LYS A 52 2.24 7.83 -7.79
C LYS A 52 2.04 6.33 -7.81
N LEU A 53 3.04 5.58 -7.38
CA LEU A 53 2.94 4.12 -7.32
C LEU A 53 1.83 3.69 -6.39
N ILE A 54 1.72 4.34 -5.24
CA ILE A 54 0.66 4.03 -4.28
C ILE A 54 -0.70 4.23 -4.92
N LEU A 55 -0.89 5.34 -5.63
CA LEU A 55 -2.17 5.63 -6.26
C LEU A 55 -2.50 4.62 -7.36
N LEU A 56 -1.50 4.24 -8.14
CA LEU A 56 -1.70 3.25 -9.19
C LEU A 56 -2.09 1.90 -8.61
N LEU A 57 -1.40 1.48 -7.55
CA LEU A 57 -1.70 0.21 -6.91
C LEU A 57 -3.03 0.25 -6.19
N ALA A 58 -3.35 1.38 -5.56
CA ALA A 58 -4.64 1.54 -4.89
C ALA A 58 -5.79 1.42 -5.89
N ASN A 59 -5.63 2.04 -7.05
CA ASN A 59 -6.65 1.93 -8.09
C ASN A 59 -6.78 0.48 -8.57
N HIS A 60 -5.67 -0.22 -8.68
CA HIS A 60 -5.70 -1.62 -9.09
C HIS A 60 -6.40 -2.50 -8.06
N VAL A 61 -6.12 -2.27 -6.78
CA VAL A 61 -6.76 -3.02 -5.70
C VAL A 61 -8.27 -2.74 -5.70
N GLY A 62 -8.65 -1.48 -5.79
CA GLY A 62 -10.03 -1.09 -5.97
C GLY A 62 -10.95 -1.36 -4.78
N ASP A 63 -10.41 -1.56 -3.60
CA ASP A 63 -11.19 -1.87 -2.41
C ASP A 63 -10.75 -0.96 -1.27
N LEU A 64 -11.56 0.04 -0.98
CA LEU A 64 -11.21 1.03 0.02
C LEU A 64 -11.03 0.43 1.41
N ALA A 65 -11.83 -0.57 1.75
CA ALA A 65 -11.71 -1.20 3.07
C ALA A 65 -10.35 -1.87 3.24
N VAL A 66 -9.90 -2.57 2.20
CA VAL A 66 -8.57 -3.19 2.21
C VAL A 66 -7.49 -2.12 2.27
N LEU A 67 -7.65 -1.03 1.52
CA LEU A 67 -6.67 0.04 1.51
C LEU A 67 -6.57 0.74 2.86
N ARG A 68 -7.71 0.90 3.53
CA ARG A 68 -7.70 1.48 4.88
C ARG A 68 -6.93 0.58 5.84
N GLU A 69 -7.15 -0.70 5.74
CA GLU A 69 -6.45 -1.66 6.61
C GLU A 69 -4.96 -1.65 6.32
N ALA A 70 -4.59 -1.57 5.05
CA ALA A 70 -3.19 -1.48 4.67
C ALA A 70 -2.53 -0.22 5.23
N MET A 71 -3.24 0.91 5.17
CA MET A 71 -2.72 2.17 5.71
C MET A 71 -2.52 2.07 7.21
N ARG A 72 -3.46 1.47 7.91
CA ARG A 72 -3.31 1.29 9.36
C ARG A 72 -2.12 0.39 9.68
N ALA A 73 -1.97 -0.69 8.94
CA ALA A 73 -0.85 -1.60 9.15
C ALA A 73 0.49 -0.90 8.88
N ALA A 74 0.54 -0.10 7.83
CA ALA A 74 1.76 0.62 7.47
C ALA A 74 2.13 1.66 8.51
N ARG A 75 1.13 2.24 9.16
CA ARG A 75 1.34 3.29 10.16
C ARG A 75 1.63 2.74 11.55
N GLN A 76 1.33 1.50 11.77
CA GLN A 76 1.47 0.85 13.06
C GLN A 76 2.93 0.93 13.54
N ASP A 77 3.10 1.21 14.82
CA ASP A 77 4.42 1.27 15.45
C ASP A 77 5.33 2.39 14.95
N ILE A 78 4.74 3.36 14.24
CA ILE A 78 5.52 4.52 13.79
C ILE A 78 4.97 5.75 14.47
N ALA A 79 5.77 6.32 15.36
CA ALA A 79 5.41 7.56 16.05
C ALA A 79 5.80 8.75 15.17
N PRO A 80 5.05 9.86 15.25
CA PRO A 80 5.45 11.06 14.55
C PRO A 80 6.82 11.52 15.00
N ASP A 81 7.60 12.05 14.05
CA ASP A 81 8.91 12.58 14.35
C ASP A 81 8.75 13.81 15.24
N GLN A 82 9.43 13.80 16.39
CA GLN A 82 9.36 14.92 17.32
C GLN A 82 9.85 16.22 16.71
N ALA A 83 10.89 16.12 15.89
CA ALA A 83 11.41 17.31 15.22
C ALA A 83 10.38 17.91 14.30
N ASP A 84 9.62 17.08 13.62
CA ASP A 84 8.54 17.57 12.76
C ASP A 84 7.48 18.26 13.58
N GLY A 85 7.14 17.68 14.70
CA GLY A 85 6.15 18.28 15.59
C GLY A 85 6.59 19.64 16.07
N MET A 86 7.86 19.78 16.33
CA MET A 86 8.38 21.05 16.83
C MET A 86 8.41 22.12 15.74
N ARG A 87 8.62 21.70 14.52
CA ARG A 87 8.61 22.64 13.42
C ARG A 87 7.21 23.10 13.04
N GLY A 88 6.29 22.23 13.32
CA GLY A 88 4.91 22.46 12.94
C GLY A 88 4.30 23.59 13.66
#